data_a0ee4eee031a37558ffddda0430c558f
#
_entry.id   a0ee4eee031a37558ffddda0430c558f
#
_cell.length_a   1.000
_cell.length_b   1.000
_cell.length_c   1.000
_cell.angle_alpha   90.00
_cell.angle_beta   90.00
_cell.angle_gamma   90.00
#
_symmetry.space_group_name_H-M   'P 1'
#
loop_
_entity.id
_entity.type
_entity.pdbx_description
1 polymer ?
#
loop_
_entity_poly.entity_id
_entity_poly.type
_entity_poly.pdbx_seq_one_letter_code
_entity_poly.pdbx_strand_id
1 'polypeptide(L)'
;MTPIGSNSVLPAKRSDFCVTAADGVRLSGELALPDWTHPVATLVCVHPLTTEGGSMESHLYRKMSWRLPALAGLAVVRFNLRGAGTGERRSGGEFDACQAEGLDLGAILSWVRQQELPDPWLVGWSFGTDVVLTFGDRDPVAGAILLSPPLR
;
A
#
# COMPACT_ATOMS: atom_id res chain seq x y z
N MET A 1 8.19 21.52 21.20
CA MET A 1 7.82 20.32 20.39
C MET A 1 6.31 20.15 20.43
N THR A 2 5.65 20.11 19.28
CA THR A 2 4.21 19.87 19.21
C THR A 2 3.95 18.37 19.32
N PRO A 3 3.09 17.93 20.24
CA PRO A 3 2.75 16.51 20.35
C PRO A 3 2.08 15.98 19.06
N ILE A 4 2.40 14.75 18.69
CA ILE A 4 1.73 14.08 17.59
C ILE A 4 0.41 13.50 18.10
N GLY A 5 -0.69 14.12 17.68
CA GLY A 5 -2.02 13.65 18.01
C GLY A 5 -2.57 12.65 16.98
N SER A 6 -3.77 12.15 17.23
CA SER A 6 -4.42 11.15 16.36
C SER A 6 -4.61 11.62 14.92
N ASN A 7 -4.79 12.91 14.71
CA ASN A 7 -5.03 13.52 13.39
C ASN A 7 -3.83 14.31 12.86
N SER A 8 -2.65 14.17 13.47
CA SER A 8 -1.46 14.88 13.00
C SER A 8 -1.01 14.33 11.65
N VAL A 9 -0.85 15.24 10.68
CA VAL A 9 -0.28 14.96 9.38
C VAL A 9 1.05 15.68 9.31
N LEU A 10 2.15 14.93 9.29
CA LEU A 10 3.48 15.49 9.23
C LEU A 10 3.89 15.77 7.78
N PRO A 11 4.85 16.71 7.54
CA PRO A 11 5.25 17.06 6.18
C PRO A 11 5.76 15.88 5.38
N ALA A 12 5.30 15.77 4.13
CA ALA A 12 5.77 14.80 3.16
C ALA A 12 5.37 15.27 1.76
N LYS A 13 5.99 14.69 0.74
CA LYS A 13 5.56 14.86 -0.66
C LYS A 13 4.58 13.76 -0.99
N ARG A 14 3.31 14.08 -1.14
CA ARG A 14 2.23 13.14 -1.45
C ARG A 14 1.72 13.36 -2.85
N SER A 15 1.54 12.27 -3.58
CA SER A 15 0.97 12.29 -4.92
C SER A 15 0.12 11.05 -5.15
N ASP A 16 -1.02 11.24 -5.81
CA ASP A 16 -1.85 10.12 -6.25
C ASP A 16 -1.26 9.51 -7.52
N PHE A 17 -1.45 8.21 -7.68
CA PHE A 17 -1.04 7.50 -8.88
C PHE A 17 -2.09 6.49 -9.31
N CYS A 18 -2.00 6.08 -10.58
CA CYS A 18 -2.79 4.98 -11.12
C CYS A 18 -1.88 4.02 -11.86
N VAL A 19 -2.14 2.73 -11.72
CA VAL A 19 -1.49 1.68 -12.49
C VAL A 19 -2.54 0.73 -13.03
N THR A 20 -2.20 -0.01 -14.09
CA THR A 20 -3.10 -0.99 -14.69
C THR A 20 -2.53 -2.38 -14.47
N ALA A 21 -3.32 -3.27 -13.87
CA ALA A 21 -2.97 -4.67 -13.69
C ALA A 21 -2.93 -5.40 -15.05
N ALA A 22 -2.29 -6.57 -15.09
CA ALA A 22 -2.10 -7.32 -16.31
C ALA A 22 -3.41 -7.69 -17.04
N ASP A 23 -4.51 -7.80 -16.30
CA ASP A 23 -5.85 -8.07 -16.84
C ASP A 23 -6.67 -6.82 -17.16
N GLY A 24 -6.05 -5.63 -17.12
CA GLY A 24 -6.68 -4.37 -17.49
C GLY A 24 -7.37 -3.63 -16.36
N VAL A 25 -7.37 -4.17 -15.14
CA VAL A 25 -7.97 -3.49 -13.98
C VAL A 25 -7.13 -2.29 -13.56
N ARG A 26 -7.77 -1.12 -13.46
CA ARG A 26 -7.13 0.12 -13.04
C ARG A 26 -7.11 0.21 -11.52
N LEU A 27 -5.92 0.44 -10.97
CA LEU A 27 -5.68 0.55 -9.54
C LEU A 27 -5.28 1.97 -9.19
N SER A 28 -5.84 2.48 -8.10
CA SER A 28 -5.53 3.81 -7.57
C SER A 28 -4.73 3.71 -6.29
N GLY A 29 -3.80 4.63 -6.09
CA GLY A 29 -2.99 4.66 -4.89
C GLY A 29 -2.41 6.03 -4.59
N GLU A 30 -1.64 6.10 -3.51
CA GLU A 30 -0.92 7.30 -3.08
C GLU A 30 0.51 6.92 -2.71
N LEU A 31 1.45 7.73 -3.18
CA LEU A 31 2.85 7.68 -2.77
C LEU A 31 3.13 8.85 -1.83
N ALA A 32 3.64 8.55 -0.65
CA ALA A 32 4.15 9.56 0.28
C ALA A 32 5.65 9.41 0.42
N LEU A 33 6.39 10.48 0.10
CA LEU A 33 7.86 10.52 0.17
C LEU A 33 8.31 11.47 1.27
N PRO A 34 9.44 11.18 1.95
CA PRO A 34 10.06 12.18 2.80
C PRO A 34 10.44 13.41 1.96
N ASP A 35 10.27 14.61 2.54
CA ASP A 35 10.62 15.87 1.90
C ASP A 35 12.01 16.39 2.32
N TRP A 36 12.67 15.69 3.23
CA TRP A 36 13.95 16.10 3.85
C TRP A 36 15.12 15.19 3.47
N THR A 37 14.87 14.02 2.89
CA THR A 37 15.89 13.06 2.50
C THR A 37 15.37 12.15 1.38
N HIS A 38 16.26 11.41 0.73
CA HIS A 38 15.86 10.28 -0.09
C HIS A 38 15.32 9.17 0.81
N PRO A 39 14.29 8.43 0.39
CA PRO A 39 13.76 7.35 1.22
C PRO A 39 14.81 6.26 1.44
N VAL A 40 14.87 5.74 2.67
CA VAL A 40 15.81 4.68 3.04
C VAL A 40 15.25 3.29 2.75
N ALA A 41 13.93 3.16 2.68
CA ALA A 41 13.21 1.96 2.29
C ALA A 41 11.78 2.34 1.90
N THR A 42 11.04 1.38 1.35
CA THR A 42 9.67 1.59 0.88
C THR A 42 8.74 0.59 1.55
N LEU A 43 7.61 1.07 2.07
CA LEU A 43 6.54 0.24 2.59
C LEU A 43 5.41 0.18 1.56
N VAL A 44 5.04 -1.03 1.14
CA VAL A 44 3.93 -1.28 0.21
C VAL A 44 2.80 -1.90 1.01
N CYS A 45 1.73 -1.14 1.22
CA CYS A 45 0.67 -1.46 2.17
C CYS A 45 -0.51 -2.15 1.47
N VAL A 46 -0.77 -3.41 1.83
CA VAL A 46 -1.87 -4.23 1.31
C VAL A 46 -2.97 -4.30 2.36
N HIS A 47 -4.13 -3.72 2.04
CA HIS A 47 -5.19 -3.42 3.01
C HIS A 47 -6.04 -4.62 3.44
N PRO A 48 -6.84 -4.46 4.53
CA PRO A 48 -7.79 -5.48 4.99
C PRO A 48 -8.90 -5.78 3.98
N LEU A 49 -9.81 -6.67 4.37
CA LEU A 49 -10.84 -7.24 3.50
C LEU A 49 -11.69 -6.18 2.81
N THR A 50 -11.67 -6.19 1.49
CA THR A 50 -12.38 -5.24 0.63
C THR A 50 -13.89 -5.22 0.91
N THR A 51 -14.49 -6.40 1.09
CA THR A 51 -15.94 -6.54 1.32
C THR A 51 -16.38 -6.07 2.71
N GLU A 52 -15.45 -5.86 3.62
CA GLU A 52 -15.70 -5.33 4.96
C GLU A 52 -15.20 -3.87 5.10
N GLY A 53 -15.11 -3.15 4.00
CA GLY A 53 -14.69 -1.76 3.99
C GLY A 53 -13.18 -1.53 3.99
N GLY A 54 -12.37 -2.58 3.81
CA GLY A 54 -10.92 -2.44 3.68
C GLY A 54 -10.53 -1.64 2.45
N SER A 55 -9.59 -0.72 2.64
CA SER A 55 -9.05 0.11 1.56
C SER A 55 -7.73 0.76 1.99
N MET A 56 -7.11 1.48 1.07
CA MET A 56 -5.93 2.30 1.38
C MET A 56 -6.20 3.36 2.45
N GLU A 57 -7.46 3.70 2.70
CA GLU A 57 -7.88 4.64 3.73
C GLU A 57 -8.06 3.99 5.11
N SER A 58 -7.82 2.69 5.23
CA SER A 58 -7.81 2.00 6.52
C SER A 58 -6.85 2.71 7.47
N HIS A 59 -7.30 2.95 8.70
CA HIS A 59 -6.69 3.94 9.60
C HIS A 59 -5.19 3.78 9.84
N LEU A 60 -4.70 2.55 9.96
CA LEU A 60 -3.27 2.29 10.16
C LEU A 60 -2.45 2.80 8.96
N TYR A 61 -2.84 2.43 7.74
CA TYR A 61 -2.10 2.80 6.54
C TYR A 61 -2.16 4.30 6.25
N ARG A 62 -3.31 4.91 6.55
CA ARG A 62 -3.45 6.36 6.46
C ARG A 62 -2.48 7.06 7.42
N LYS A 63 -2.38 6.59 8.66
CA LYS A 63 -1.46 7.16 9.65
C LYS A 63 0.00 6.87 9.32
N MET A 64 0.31 5.73 8.71
CA MET A 64 1.67 5.45 8.22
C MET A 64 2.08 6.49 7.18
N SER A 65 1.23 6.78 6.20
CA SER A 65 1.48 7.82 5.21
C SER A 65 1.64 9.21 5.85
N TRP A 66 0.88 9.51 6.89
CA TRP A 66 0.93 10.81 7.55
C TRP A 66 2.20 11.04 8.38
N ARG A 67 2.91 10.00 8.77
CA ARG A 67 3.97 10.10 9.79
C ARG A 67 5.31 9.53 9.38
N LEU A 68 5.35 8.37 8.77
CA LEU A 68 6.60 7.65 8.55
C LEU A 68 7.57 8.33 7.59
N PRO A 69 7.14 9.04 6.53
CA PRO A 69 8.08 9.80 5.73
C PRO A 69 8.86 10.84 6.55
N ALA A 70 8.16 11.59 7.39
CA ALA A 70 8.79 12.61 8.23
C ALA A 70 9.63 12.01 9.36
N LEU A 71 9.12 10.99 10.05
CA LEU A 71 9.76 10.45 11.26
C LEU A 71 10.86 9.45 10.97
N ALA A 72 10.75 8.68 9.90
CA ALA A 72 11.65 7.55 9.63
C ALA A 72 12.30 7.58 8.26
N GLY A 73 12.00 8.57 7.41
CA GLY A 73 12.56 8.65 6.06
C GLY A 73 12.10 7.52 5.14
N LEU A 74 10.90 6.99 5.37
CA LEU A 74 10.34 5.90 4.57
C LEU A 74 9.44 6.43 3.46
N ALA A 75 9.49 5.80 2.29
CA ALA A 75 8.44 5.95 1.29
C ALA A 75 7.27 5.04 1.69
N VAL A 76 6.04 5.56 1.61
CA VAL A 76 4.83 4.80 1.91
C VAL A 76 3.94 4.75 0.68
N VAL A 77 3.72 3.55 0.16
CA VAL A 77 2.84 3.28 -0.98
C VAL A 77 1.57 2.66 -0.43
N ARG A 78 0.44 3.34 -0.61
CA ARG A 78 -0.89 2.83 -0.30
C ARG A 78 -1.66 2.67 -1.60
N PHE A 79 -2.43 1.63 -1.74
CA PHE A 79 -3.25 1.45 -2.93
C PHE A 79 -4.52 0.67 -2.59
N ASN A 80 -5.52 0.82 -3.43
CA ASN A 80 -6.74 0.05 -3.36
C ASN A 80 -6.62 -1.19 -4.25
N LEU A 81 -6.81 -2.37 -3.65
CA LEU A 81 -7.00 -3.59 -4.41
C LEU A 81 -8.25 -3.47 -5.28
N ARG A 82 -8.40 -4.34 -6.28
CA ARG A 82 -9.57 -4.34 -7.17
C ARG A 82 -10.88 -4.30 -6.37
N GLY A 83 -11.78 -3.44 -6.80
CA GLY A 83 -13.08 -3.25 -6.17
C GLY A 83 -13.07 -2.43 -4.89
N ALA A 84 -11.91 -2.05 -4.36
CA ALA A 84 -11.81 -1.30 -3.11
C ALA A 84 -11.82 0.22 -3.33
N GLY A 85 -12.18 0.92 -2.27
CA GLY A 85 -12.17 2.38 -2.24
C GLY A 85 -13.49 3.03 -2.64
N THR A 86 -13.50 4.35 -2.60
CA THR A 86 -14.67 5.18 -2.96
C THR A 86 -14.23 6.39 -3.76
N GLY A 87 -15.18 6.99 -4.50
CA GLY A 87 -14.94 8.21 -5.26
C GLY A 87 -13.85 8.04 -6.31
N GLU A 88 -13.04 9.06 -6.50
CA GLU A 88 -11.99 9.08 -7.52
C GLU A 88 -10.84 8.10 -7.23
N ARG A 89 -10.66 7.70 -5.97
CA ARG A 89 -9.64 6.74 -5.55
C ARG A 89 -10.11 5.28 -5.62
N ARG A 90 -11.36 5.03 -6.01
CA ARG A 90 -11.83 3.67 -6.16
C ARG A 90 -11.08 2.96 -7.30
N SER A 91 -10.51 1.79 -6.99
CA SER A 91 -9.94 0.91 -8.01
C SER A 91 -11.05 0.23 -8.82
N GLY A 92 -10.76 -0.07 -10.08
CA GLY A 92 -11.67 -0.84 -10.92
C GLY A 92 -11.75 -2.31 -10.52
N GLY A 93 -12.52 -3.06 -11.29
CA GLY A 93 -12.68 -4.49 -11.05
C GLY A 93 -13.50 -4.82 -9.81
N GLU A 94 -13.41 -6.06 -9.38
CA GLU A 94 -14.16 -6.59 -8.25
C GLU A 94 -13.27 -7.48 -7.38
N PHE A 95 -13.60 -7.56 -6.08
CA PHE A 95 -12.98 -8.47 -5.14
C PHE A 95 -13.04 -9.92 -5.66
N ASP A 96 -11.91 -10.62 -5.62
CA ASP A 96 -11.79 -11.98 -6.18
C ASP A 96 -11.23 -13.00 -5.17
N ALA A 97 -11.44 -12.77 -3.90
CA ALA A 97 -11.10 -13.69 -2.81
C ALA A 97 -9.65 -14.20 -2.85
N CYS A 98 -8.70 -13.30 -3.02
CA CYS A 98 -7.28 -13.59 -3.07
C CYS A 98 -6.81 -14.40 -4.29
N GLN A 99 -7.51 -14.28 -5.41
CA GLN A 99 -7.09 -14.89 -6.68
C GLN A 99 -6.47 -13.84 -7.60
N ALA A 100 -7.28 -12.96 -8.18
CA ALA A 100 -6.79 -11.92 -9.09
C ALA A 100 -6.08 -10.77 -8.36
N GLU A 101 -6.20 -10.65 -7.06
CA GLU A 101 -5.46 -9.64 -6.27
C GLU A 101 -3.94 -9.79 -6.40
N GLY A 102 -3.45 -10.96 -6.78
CA GLY A 102 -2.03 -11.14 -7.10
C GLY A 102 -1.58 -10.32 -8.31
N LEU A 103 -2.47 -10.09 -9.28
CA LEU A 103 -2.19 -9.22 -10.43
C LEU A 103 -2.08 -7.75 -9.98
N ASP A 104 -2.87 -7.37 -8.99
CA ASP A 104 -2.82 -6.03 -8.41
C ASP A 104 -1.47 -5.79 -7.73
N LEU A 105 -1.06 -6.70 -6.85
CA LEU A 105 0.22 -6.59 -6.15
C LEU A 105 1.39 -6.57 -7.14
N GLY A 106 1.36 -7.43 -8.16
CA GLY A 106 2.39 -7.47 -9.20
C GLY A 106 2.52 -6.14 -9.96
N ALA A 107 1.39 -5.51 -10.30
CA ALA A 107 1.37 -4.21 -10.98
C ALA A 107 1.95 -3.10 -10.08
N ILE A 108 1.59 -3.10 -8.80
CA ILE A 108 2.11 -2.12 -7.84
C ILE A 108 3.64 -2.29 -7.66
N LEU A 109 4.12 -3.51 -7.49
CA LEU A 109 5.55 -3.76 -7.33
C LEU A 109 6.35 -3.41 -8.59
N SER A 110 5.79 -3.66 -9.77
CA SER A 110 6.38 -3.21 -11.04
C SER A 110 6.48 -1.69 -11.10
N TRP A 111 5.42 -0.99 -10.70
CA TRP A 111 5.42 0.47 -10.63
C TRP A 111 6.44 1.00 -9.62
N VAL A 112 6.55 0.37 -8.43
CA VAL A 112 7.54 0.72 -7.41
C VAL A 112 8.96 0.66 -7.98
N ARG A 113 9.27 -0.39 -8.75
CA ARG A 113 10.57 -0.51 -9.43
C ARG A 113 10.78 0.58 -10.48
N GLN A 114 9.76 0.88 -11.27
CA GLN A 114 9.83 1.96 -12.27
C GLN A 114 10.07 3.32 -11.64
N GLN A 115 9.59 3.56 -10.43
CA GLN A 115 9.84 4.77 -9.66
C GLN A 115 11.23 4.77 -8.97
N GLU A 116 11.97 3.68 -9.08
CA GLU A 116 13.28 3.53 -8.43
C GLU A 116 13.21 3.70 -6.91
N LEU A 117 12.12 3.27 -6.30
CA LEU A 117 11.95 3.30 -4.85
C LEU A 117 12.78 2.19 -4.20
N PRO A 118 13.54 2.48 -3.11
CA PRO A 118 14.48 1.52 -2.53
C PRO A 118 13.79 0.47 -1.67
N ASP A 119 14.35 -0.72 -1.64
CA ASP A 119 14.09 -1.80 -0.68
C ASP A 119 12.61 -1.95 -0.30
N PRO A 120 11.74 -2.41 -1.23
CA PRO A 120 10.32 -2.54 -0.94
C PRO A 120 10.06 -3.64 0.09
N TRP A 121 9.35 -3.27 1.15
CA TRP A 121 8.80 -4.16 2.15
C TRP A 121 7.29 -4.25 1.96
N LEU A 122 6.75 -5.47 1.94
CA LEU A 122 5.32 -5.68 1.90
C LEU A 122 4.75 -5.60 3.32
N VAL A 123 3.70 -4.81 3.50
CA VAL A 123 2.96 -4.74 4.77
C VAL A 123 1.55 -5.24 4.49
N GLY A 124 1.21 -6.42 4.99
CA GLY A 124 -0.13 -6.99 4.88
C GLY A 124 -0.88 -6.84 6.19
N TRP A 125 -2.16 -6.50 6.12
CA TRP A 125 -3.03 -6.41 7.29
C TRP A 125 -4.29 -7.22 7.06
N SER A 126 -4.58 -8.22 7.93
CA SER A 126 -5.73 -9.11 7.83
C SER A 126 -5.77 -9.81 6.46
N PHE A 127 -6.79 -9.60 5.63
CA PHE A 127 -6.84 -10.12 4.25
C PHE A 127 -5.60 -9.75 3.43
N GLY A 128 -5.02 -8.59 3.67
CA GLY A 128 -3.77 -8.20 3.00
C GLY A 128 -2.63 -9.17 3.27
N THR A 129 -2.62 -9.87 4.41
CA THR A 129 -1.63 -10.91 4.68
C THR A 129 -1.81 -12.12 3.78
N ASP A 130 -3.04 -12.48 3.43
CA ASP A 130 -3.31 -13.57 2.48
C ASP A 130 -2.71 -13.24 1.11
N VAL A 131 -2.90 -12.02 0.64
CA VAL A 131 -2.34 -11.55 -0.63
C VAL A 131 -0.81 -11.58 -0.59
N VAL A 132 -0.21 -11.06 0.48
CA VAL A 132 1.25 -11.02 0.65
C VAL A 132 1.81 -12.43 0.72
N LEU A 133 1.23 -13.33 1.51
CA LEU A 133 1.71 -14.71 1.66
C LEU A 133 1.57 -15.51 0.37
N THR A 134 0.51 -15.27 -0.39
CA THR A 134 0.25 -16.02 -1.62
C THR A 134 1.11 -15.55 -2.79
N PHE A 135 1.33 -14.23 -2.90
CA PHE A 135 1.90 -13.64 -4.11
C PHE A 135 3.19 -12.83 -3.87
N GLY A 136 3.56 -12.57 -2.62
CA GLY A 136 4.66 -11.66 -2.30
C GLY A 136 6.05 -12.16 -2.68
N ASP A 137 6.21 -13.44 -2.97
CA ASP A 137 7.48 -14.04 -3.37
C ASP A 137 7.73 -13.99 -4.89
N ARG A 138 6.76 -13.52 -5.66
CA ARG A 138 6.86 -13.47 -7.13
C ARG A 138 7.75 -12.34 -7.64
N ASP A 139 7.94 -11.31 -6.85
CA ASP A 139 8.75 -10.14 -7.19
C ASP A 139 9.82 -9.92 -6.11
N PRO A 140 10.97 -9.31 -6.47
CA PRO A 140 11.99 -9.00 -5.47
C PRO A 140 11.48 -8.00 -4.44
N VAL A 141 11.47 -8.41 -3.17
CA VAL A 141 11.15 -7.56 -2.02
C VAL A 141 12.17 -7.78 -0.92
N ALA A 142 12.38 -6.76 -0.07
CA ALA A 142 13.33 -6.84 1.03
C ALA A 142 12.80 -7.71 2.17
N GLY A 143 11.48 -7.76 2.35
CA GLY A 143 10.83 -8.55 3.39
C GLY A 143 9.34 -8.26 3.46
N ALA A 144 8.69 -8.82 4.47
CA ALA A 144 7.27 -8.65 4.71
C ALA A 144 6.96 -8.48 6.20
N ILE A 145 5.97 -7.66 6.49
CA ILE A 145 5.41 -7.44 7.82
C ILE A 145 3.95 -7.86 7.76
N LEU A 146 3.58 -8.81 8.58
CA LEU A 146 2.23 -9.39 8.58
C LEU A 146 1.51 -9.00 9.86
N LEU A 147 0.42 -8.26 9.73
CA LEU A 147 -0.37 -7.74 10.84
C LEU A 147 -1.71 -8.47 10.90
N SER A 148 -2.01 -9.09 12.03
CA SER A 148 -3.28 -9.80 12.29
C SER A 148 -3.66 -10.76 11.15
N PRO A 149 -2.80 -11.73 10.78
CA PRO A 149 -3.16 -12.68 9.73
C PRO A 149 -4.37 -13.51 10.18
N PRO A 150 -5.35 -13.74 9.28
CA PRO A 150 -6.49 -14.58 9.62
C PRO A 150 -6.06 -16.02 9.87
N LEU A 151 -6.61 -16.62 10.91
CA LEU A 151 -6.43 -18.05 11.18
C LEU A 151 -7.43 -18.85 10.32
N ARG A 152 -6.92 -19.72 9.48
CA ARG A 152 -7.71 -20.58 8.59
C ARG A 152 -7.17 -22.01 8.57
#